data_8ca5e5126ded8d814572177899d6ad6d
#
_entry.id   8ca5e5126ded8d814572177899d6ad6d
#
_cell.length_a   1.000
_cell.length_b   1.000
_cell.length_c   1.000
_cell.angle_alpha   90.00
_cell.angle_beta   90.00
_cell.angle_gamma   90.00
#
_symmetry.space_group_name_H-M   'P 1'
#
loop_
_entity.id
_entity.type
_entity.pdbx_description
1 polymer ?
#
loop_
_entity_poly.entity_id
_entity_poly.type
_entity_poly.pdbx_seq_one_letter_code
_entity_poly.pdbx_strand_id
1 'polypeptide(L)'
;MQQSDRAGLLYALSGFCTLSIGDAIVKSMPGLWPAPAMAAMRYFVGSAILASMLARAEGLSALGLPRDPIQWVRGIAISCSAMGMFLAVWLMPLATATTIAFSQPMITAVLATIVLREKARPSTWIATLAAFGGVFLALRPNFATAGWGVLFPVLGATGMSVTIIANRVATGRASNLALQYYMSVTAMIFLVLATLTMHFFGPANFRVHATDWTVIGRCALIGVTATFAQWLIFMGTVKAGAGTIAPMTYGQLLMATLFGYLFFGDHPDVLSFLGAAIIIGAGLYLWSTGRMRVPPKTDL
;
A
#
# COMPACT_ATOMS: atom_id res chain seq x y z
N MET A 1 -0.83 15.03 -21.62
CA MET A 1 -0.62 14.95 -20.16
C MET A 1 -0.16 16.29 -19.67
N GLN A 2 -0.88 16.86 -18.72
CA GLN A 2 -0.31 17.99 -17.99
C GLN A 2 0.93 17.49 -17.25
N GLN A 3 1.92 18.36 -17.09
CA GLN A 3 3.18 18.04 -16.37
C GLN A 3 2.89 17.50 -14.95
N SER A 4 1.77 17.89 -14.36
CA SER A 4 1.23 17.42 -13.08
C SER A 4 0.92 15.91 -13.06
N ASP A 5 0.32 15.36 -14.13
CA ASP A 5 -0.10 13.95 -14.14
C ASP A 5 1.10 13.01 -14.25
N ARG A 6 2.11 13.37 -15.04
CA ARG A 6 3.37 12.61 -15.13
C ARG A 6 4.10 12.57 -13.80
N ALA A 7 4.19 13.72 -13.14
CA ALA A 7 4.77 13.80 -11.81
C ALA A 7 3.99 12.92 -10.80
N GLY A 8 2.64 12.92 -10.87
CA GLY A 8 1.80 12.08 -10.02
C GLY A 8 2.05 10.59 -10.22
N LEU A 9 2.17 10.13 -11.47
CA LEU A 9 2.51 8.74 -11.78
C LEU A 9 3.90 8.35 -11.26
N LEU A 10 4.90 9.22 -11.45
CA LEU A 10 6.26 8.99 -10.92
C LEU A 10 6.26 8.92 -9.39
N TYR A 11 5.57 9.83 -8.71
CA TYR A 11 5.45 9.78 -7.26
C TYR A 11 4.83 8.47 -6.79
N ALA A 12 3.71 8.05 -7.41
CA ALA A 12 3.06 6.80 -7.05
C ALA A 12 3.95 5.59 -7.32
N LEU A 13 4.58 5.49 -8.49
CA LEU A 13 5.49 4.41 -8.83
C LEU A 13 6.66 4.33 -7.85
N SER A 14 7.33 5.46 -7.58
CA SER A 14 8.43 5.52 -6.60
C SER A 14 7.96 5.11 -5.20
N GLY A 15 6.76 5.50 -4.79
CA GLY A 15 6.17 5.10 -3.52
C GLY A 15 5.94 3.59 -3.42
N PHE A 16 5.33 2.99 -4.44
CA PHE A 16 5.12 1.54 -4.47
C PHE A 16 6.43 0.75 -4.56
N CYS A 17 7.42 1.24 -5.34
CA CYS A 17 8.76 0.65 -5.36
C CYS A 17 9.44 0.74 -3.98
N THR A 18 9.27 1.85 -3.26
CA THR A 18 9.83 2.02 -1.90
C THR A 18 9.18 1.08 -0.90
N LEU A 19 7.88 0.75 -1.03
CA LEU A 19 7.23 -0.26 -0.19
C LEU A 19 7.92 -1.63 -0.29
N SER A 20 8.41 -2.00 -1.47
CA SER A 20 9.12 -3.27 -1.67
C SER A 20 10.41 -3.38 -0.83
N ILE A 21 11.02 -2.26 -0.46
CA ILE A 21 12.16 -2.26 0.47
C ILE A 21 11.70 -2.77 1.83
N GLY A 22 10.57 -2.27 2.32
CA GLY A 22 9.96 -2.74 3.56
C GLY A 22 9.60 -4.24 3.48
N ASP A 23 9.02 -4.68 2.37
CA ASP A 23 8.66 -6.08 2.15
C ASP A 23 9.89 -7.00 2.15
N ALA A 24 11.01 -6.58 1.55
CA ALA A 24 12.26 -7.31 1.58
C ALA A 24 12.83 -7.42 3.01
N ILE A 25 12.74 -6.35 3.81
CA ILE A 25 13.15 -6.39 5.22
C ILE A 25 12.25 -7.35 6.00
N VAL A 26 10.93 -7.33 5.79
CA VAL A 26 9.99 -8.28 6.43
C VAL A 26 10.35 -9.72 6.03
N LYS A 27 10.63 -9.99 4.75
CA LYS A 27 11.06 -11.31 4.25
C LYS A 27 12.36 -11.80 4.91
N SER A 28 13.20 -10.90 5.41
CA SER A 28 14.43 -11.25 6.15
C SER A 28 14.19 -11.62 7.63
N MET A 29 12.94 -11.56 8.13
CA MET A 29 12.60 -11.75 9.56
C MET A 29 11.48 -12.80 9.78
N PRO A 30 11.48 -13.97 9.12
CA PRO A 30 10.40 -14.92 9.28
C PRO A 30 10.36 -15.47 10.72
N GLY A 31 9.20 -15.34 11.36
CA GLY A 31 8.97 -15.89 12.71
C GLY A 31 9.71 -15.23 13.89
N LEU A 32 10.51 -14.17 13.63
CA LEU A 32 11.27 -13.51 14.70
C LEU A 32 10.39 -12.66 15.64
N TRP A 33 9.26 -12.17 15.16
CA TRP A 33 8.30 -11.41 15.95
C TRP A 33 6.89 -11.51 15.35
N PRO A 34 5.81 -11.41 16.18
CA PRO A 34 4.44 -11.49 15.66
C PRO A 34 4.12 -10.40 14.64
N ALA A 35 3.48 -10.78 13.54
CA ALA A 35 3.13 -9.86 12.46
C ALA A 35 2.32 -8.63 12.90
N PRO A 36 1.30 -8.74 13.80
CA PRO A 36 0.60 -7.58 14.33
C PRO A 36 1.52 -6.60 15.06
N ALA A 37 2.49 -7.12 15.86
CA ALA A 37 3.44 -6.29 16.59
C ALA A 37 4.40 -5.55 15.64
N MET A 38 4.87 -6.21 14.57
CA MET A 38 5.67 -5.57 13.53
C MET A 38 4.89 -4.44 12.84
N ALA A 39 3.60 -4.67 12.51
CA ALA A 39 2.75 -3.65 11.92
C ALA A 39 2.52 -2.47 12.88
N ALA A 40 2.23 -2.74 14.16
CA ALA A 40 2.07 -1.69 15.17
C ALA A 40 3.34 -0.86 15.34
N MET A 41 4.52 -1.49 15.42
CA MET A 41 5.82 -0.82 15.54
C MET A 41 6.11 0.05 14.32
N ARG A 42 5.83 -0.43 13.11
CA ARG A 42 5.95 0.35 11.86
C ARG A 42 5.16 1.66 11.93
N TYR A 43 3.90 1.61 12.36
CA TYR A 43 3.06 2.80 12.46
C TYR A 43 3.39 3.66 13.67
N PHE A 44 3.91 3.07 14.76
CA PHE A 44 4.45 3.84 15.90
C PHE A 44 5.63 4.71 15.45
N VAL A 45 6.62 4.14 14.77
CA VAL A 45 7.77 4.88 14.24
C VAL A 45 7.33 5.93 13.21
N GLY A 46 6.44 5.56 12.29
CA GLY A 46 5.90 6.49 11.30
C GLY A 46 5.16 7.67 11.94
N SER A 47 4.35 7.41 12.95
CA SER A 47 3.63 8.45 13.70
C SER A 47 4.58 9.37 14.46
N ALA A 48 5.64 8.84 15.07
CA ALA A 48 6.64 9.63 15.79
C ALA A 48 7.41 10.56 14.84
N ILE A 49 7.80 10.06 13.66
CA ILE A 49 8.47 10.88 12.62
C ILE A 49 7.54 12.00 12.15
N LEU A 50 6.30 11.65 11.75
CA LEU A 50 5.34 12.62 11.24
C LEU A 50 4.92 13.62 12.32
N ALA A 51 4.79 13.18 13.59
CA ALA A 51 4.54 14.07 14.73
C ALA A 51 5.67 15.09 14.92
N SER A 52 6.92 14.64 14.88
CA SER A 52 8.08 15.53 15.02
C SER A 52 8.16 16.55 13.87
N MET A 53 7.85 16.14 12.65
CA MET A 53 7.80 17.03 11.49
C MET A 53 6.65 18.04 11.61
N LEU A 54 5.45 17.57 11.99
CA LEU A 54 4.25 18.40 12.12
C LEU A 54 4.40 19.41 13.25
N ALA A 55 4.95 18.99 14.40
CA ALA A 55 5.22 19.88 15.52
C ALA A 55 6.19 21.02 15.15
N ARG A 56 7.19 20.74 14.29
CA ARG A 56 8.13 21.75 13.81
C ARG A 56 7.51 22.70 12.76
N ALA A 57 6.59 22.17 11.93
CA ALA A 57 5.99 22.94 10.83
C ALA A 57 4.77 23.77 11.27
N GLU A 58 3.92 23.22 12.13
CA GLU A 58 2.61 23.79 12.48
C GLU A 58 2.42 23.98 13.99
N GLY A 59 3.40 23.58 14.80
CA GLY A 59 3.36 23.67 16.26
C GLY A 59 2.72 22.46 16.94
N LEU A 60 2.89 22.37 18.27
CA LEU A 60 2.40 21.25 19.09
C LEU A 60 0.86 21.15 19.10
N SER A 61 0.15 22.23 18.87
CA SER A 61 -1.32 22.26 18.79
C SER A 61 -1.89 21.42 17.64
N ALA A 62 -1.09 21.17 16.59
CA ALA A 62 -1.48 20.34 15.45
C ALA A 62 -1.44 18.83 15.74
N LEU A 63 -0.83 18.40 16.85
CA LEU A 63 -0.66 16.99 17.23
C LEU A 63 -1.91 16.32 17.83
N GLY A 64 -3.06 16.97 17.82
CA GLY A 64 -4.31 16.40 18.30
C GLY A 64 -4.79 15.19 17.49
N LEU A 65 -5.73 14.43 18.06
CA LEU A 65 -6.45 13.39 17.30
C LEU A 65 -7.35 14.06 16.25
N PRO A 66 -7.49 13.45 15.07
CA PRO A 66 -8.31 14.04 14.02
C PRO A 66 -9.78 14.07 14.39
N ARG A 67 -10.43 15.20 14.16
CA ARG A 67 -11.89 15.37 14.32
C ARG A 67 -12.66 14.96 13.08
N ASP A 68 -12.02 14.98 11.91
CA ASP A 68 -12.63 14.61 10.63
C ASP A 68 -12.74 13.09 10.53
N PRO A 69 -13.97 12.53 10.39
CA PRO A 69 -14.19 11.09 10.28
C PRO A 69 -13.40 10.41 9.16
N ILE A 70 -13.11 11.12 8.06
CA ILE A 70 -12.35 10.56 6.94
C ILE A 70 -10.95 10.09 7.35
N GLN A 71 -10.34 10.72 8.36
CA GLN A 71 -9.01 10.32 8.85
C GLN A 71 -9.07 8.98 9.59
N TRP A 72 -10.16 8.72 10.32
CA TRP A 72 -10.41 7.42 10.95
C TRP A 72 -10.66 6.34 9.91
N VAL A 73 -11.43 6.65 8.85
CA VAL A 73 -11.62 5.73 7.71
C VAL A 73 -10.27 5.38 7.08
N ARG A 74 -9.37 6.36 6.87
CA ARG A 74 -8.02 6.14 6.34
C ARG A 74 -7.20 5.23 7.25
N GLY A 75 -7.20 5.49 8.55
CA GLY A 75 -6.48 4.69 9.54
C GLY A 75 -6.99 3.25 9.63
N ILE A 76 -8.31 3.05 9.68
CA ILE A 76 -8.91 1.71 9.67
C ILE A 76 -8.57 0.98 8.38
N ALA A 77 -8.76 1.63 7.24
CA ALA A 77 -8.55 1.02 5.94
C ALA A 77 -7.10 0.54 5.74
N ILE A 78 -6.11 1.37 6.09
CA ILE A 78 -4.70 0.98 5.99
C ILE A 78 -4.31 -0.08 7.03
N SER A 79 -4.94 -0.08 8.21
CA SER A 79 -4.75 -1.12 9.22
C SER A 79 -5.30 -2.46 8.75
N CYS A 80 -6.51 -2.47 8.16
CA CYS A 80 -7.10 -3.66 7.54
C CYS A 80 -6.21 -4.17 6.38
N SER A 81 -5.63 -3.25 5.60
CA SER A 81 -4.70 -3.62 4.54
C SER A 81 -3.47 -4.35 5.09
N ALA A 82 -2.82 -3.80 6.11
CA ALA A 82 -1.65 -4.39 6.72
C ALA A 82 -1.96 -5.74 7.37
N MET A 83 -3.00 -5.81 8.20
CA MET A 83 -3.40 -7.05 8.88
C MET A 83 -3.86 -8.12 7.89
N GLY A 84 -4.65 -7.75 6.88
CA GLY A 84 -5.10 -8.68 5.86
C GLY A 84 -3.94 -9.35 5.13
N MET A 85 -2.92 -8.58 4.73
CA MET A 85 -1.75 -9.12 4.06
C MET A 85 -0.91 -10.00 4.99
N PHE A 86 -0.68 -9.60 6.24
CA PHE A 86 0.09 -10.40 7.18
C PHE A 86 -0.60 -11.73 7.50
N LEU A 87 -1.91 -11.74 7.73
CA LEU A 87 -2.67 -12.97 7.94
C LEU A 87 -2.69 -13.86 6.70
N ALA A 88 -2.78 -13.25 5.51
CA ALA A 88 -2.73 -13.99 4.25
C ALA A 88 -1.43 -14.78 4.10
N VAL A 89 -0.29 -14.15 4.34
CA VAL A 89 1.05 -14.78 4.22
C VAL A 89 1.23 -15.92 5.23
N TRP A 90 0.53 -15.89 6.37
CA TRP A 90 0.58 -16.97 7.34
C TRP A 90 -0.29 -18.19 6.98
N LEU A 91 -1.38 -17.95 6.24
CA LEU A 91 -2.40 -18.97 5.95
C LEU A 91 -2.24 -19.61 4.57
N MET A 92 -1.50 -18.98 3.67
CA MET A 92 -1.35 -19.47 2.31
C MET A 92 0.03 -19.13 1.72
N PRO A 93 0.45 -19.81 0.60
CA PRO A 93 1.68 -19.48 -0.10
C PRO A 93 1.72 -18.00 -0.50
N LEU A 94 2.90 -17.36 -0.33
CA LEU A 94 3.10 -15.93 -0.61
C LEU A 94 2.67 -15.55 -2.02
N ALA A 95 2.97 -16.40 -3.03
CA ALA A 95 2.57 -16.16 -4.41
C ALA A 95 1.04 -16.04 -4.58
N THR A 96 0.28 -16.90 -3.89
CA THR A 96 -1.19 -16.86 -3.92
C THR A 96 -1.71 -15.60 -3.23
N ALA A 97 -1.20 -15.30 -2.02
CA ALA A 97 -1.59 -14.11 -1.25
C ALA A 97 -1.32 -12.81 -2.02
N THR A 98 -0.12 -12.68 -2.60
CA THR A 98 0.26 -11.49 -3.37
C THR A 98 -0.52 -11.35 -4.67
N THR A 99 -0.79 -12.45 -5.39
CA THR A 99 -1.63 -12.39 -6.60
C THR A 99 -3.02 -11.84 -6.29
N ILE A 100 -3.64 -12.32 -5.20
CA ILE A 100 -4.96 -11.81 -4.79
C ILE A 100 -4.85 -10.33 -4.36
N ALA A 101 -3.81 -9.97 -3.61
CA ALA A 101 -3.59 -8.59 -3.18
C ALA A 101 -3.38 -7.63 -4.37
N PHE A 102 -2.78 -8.10 -5.45
CA PHE A 102 -2.64 -7.33 -6.70
C PHE A 102 -3.95 -7.13 -7.49
N SER A 103 -5.10 -7.63 -7.01
CA SER A 103 -6.42 -7.16 -7.46
C SER A 103 -6.75 -5.73 -7.00
N GLN A 104 -5.98 -5.18 -6.04
CA GLN A 104 -6.15 -3.84 -5.49
C GLN A 104 -6.30 -2.72 -6.54
N PRO A 105 -5.52 -2.66 -7.64
CA PRO A 105 -5.70 -1.62 -8.65
C PRO A 105 -7.06 -1.68 -9.34
N MET A 106 -7.61 -2.89 -9.54
CA MET A 106 -8.95 -3.07 -10.12
C MET A 106 -10.02 -2.54 -9.16
N ILE A 107 -9.92 -2.89 -7.87
CA ILE A 107 -10.83 -2.40 -6.82
C ILE A 107 -10.72 -0.88 -6.72
N THR A 108 -9.52 -0.31 -6.75
CA THR A 108 -9.30 1.14 -6.72
C THR A 108 -9.95 1.83 -7.92
N ALA A 109 -9.83 1.28 -9.14
CA ALA A 109 -10.44 1.85 -10.33
C ALA A 109 -11.98 1.85 -10.26
N VAL A 110 -12.57 0.76 -9.75
CA VAL A 110 -14.02 0.67 -9.50
C VAL A 110 -14.45 1.70 -8.46
N LEU A 111 -13.79 1.75 -7.31
CA LEU A 111 -14.12 2.69 -6.24
C LEU A 111 -13.93 4.15 -6.67
N ALA A 112 -12.89 4.47 -7.44
CA ALA A 112 -12.69 5.81 -7.99
C ALA A 112 -13.87 6.23 -8.87
N THR A 113 -14.39 5.32 -9.68
CA THR A 113 -15.55 5.59 -10.54
C THR A 113 -16.82 5.82 -9.71
N ILE A 114 -17.08 4.99 -8.70
CA ILE A 114 -18.32 5.04 -7.91
C ILE A 114 -18.28 6.20 -6.89
N VAL A 115 -17.19 6.30 -6.11
CA VAL A 115 -17.10 7.21 -4.96
C VAL A 115 -16.69 8.62 -5.40
N LEU A 116 -15.67 8.71 -6.27
CA LEU A 116 -15.12 9.99 -6.70
C LEU A 116 -15.78 10.50 -7.99
N ARG A 117 -16.63 9.66 -8.62
CA ARG A 117 -17.22 9.93 -9.95
C ARG A 117 -16.17 10.25 -11.01
N GLU A 118 -14.93 9.76 -10.81
CA GLU A 118 -13.86 9.86 -11.80
C GLU A 118 -14.19 8.92 -12.97
N LYS A 119 -14.25 9.44 -14.19
CA LYS A 119 -14.44 8.60 -15.39
C LYS A 119 -13.14 7.85 -15.66
N ALA A 120 -13.06 6.59 -15.23
CA ALA A 120 -11.96 5.71 -15.59
C ALA A 120 -11.93 5.52 -17.11
N ARG A 121 -10.76 5.79 -17.72
CA ARG A 121 -10.60 5.66 -19.18
C ARG A 121 -10.51 4.19 -19.56
N PRO A 122 -10.92 3.84 -20.78
CA PRO A 122 -10.69 2.50 -21.32
C PRO A 122 -9.21 2.08 -21.24
N SER A 123 -8.28 3.01 -21.48
CA SER A 123 -6.83 2.76 -21.34
C SER A 123 -6.41 2.35 -19.94
N THR A 124 -7.02 2.91 -18.89
CA THR A 124 -6.73 2.51 -17.48
C THR A 124 -7.20 1.08 -17.24
N TRP A 125 -8.41 0.72 -17.71
CA TRP A 125 -8.91 -0.65 -17.58
C TRP A 125 -8.06 -1.65 -18.35
N ILE A 126 -7.70 -1.35 -19.60
CA ILE A 126 -6.84 -2.21 -20.42
C ILE A 126 -5.48 -2.42 -19.74
N ALA A 127 -4.84 -1.34 -19.28
CA ALA A 127 -3.55 -1.42 -18.57
C ALA A 127 -3.66 -2.23 -17.27
N THR A 128 -4.72 -2.02 -16.49
CA THR A 128 -4.93 -2.73 -15.22
C THR A 128 -5.16 -4.22 -15.44
N LEU A 129 -5.99 -4.59 -16.39
CA LEU A 129 -6.27 -5.99 -16.71
C LEU A 129 -5.04 -6.69 -17.32
N ALA A 130 -4.32 -6.02 -18.23
CA ALA A 130 -3.09 -6.56 -18.80
C ALA A 130 -2.02 -6.78 -17.71
N ALA A 131 -1.81 -5.79 -16.83
CA ALA A 131 -0.86 -5.91 -15.74
C ALA A 131 -1.26 -7.01 -14.74
N PHE A 132 -2.54 -7.15 -14.42
CA PHE A 132 -3.04 -8.23 -13.57
C PHE A 132 -2.82 -9.61 -14.22
N GLY A 133 -3.05 -9.74 -15.53
CA GLY A 133 -2.69 -10.95 -16.29
C GLY A 133 -1.20 -11.28 -16.21
N GLY A 134 -0.33 -10.26 -16.30
CA GLY A 134 1.12 -10.40 -16.09
C GLY A 134 1.48 -10.88 -14.68
N VAL A 135 0.82 -10.36 -13.64
CA VAL A 135 0.97 -10.82 -12.25
C VAL A 135 0.58 -12.30 -12.13
N PHE A 136 -0.56 -12.66 -12.71
CA PHE A 136 -1.06 -14.05 -12.68
C PHE A 136 -0.08 -15.01 -13.34
N LEU A 137 0.49 -14.61 -14.48
CA LEU A 137 1.49 -15.39 -15.20
C LEU A 137 2.79 -15.53 -14.41
N ALA A 138 3.25 -14.44 -13.77
CA ALA A 138 4.49 -14.43 -12.99
C ALA A 138 4.41 -15.25 -11.71
N LEU A 139 3.30 -15.14 -10.97
CA LEU A 139 3.16 -15.73 -9.63
C LEU A 139 2.52 -17.13 -9.62
N ARG A 140 1.78 -17.52 -10.67
CA ARG A 140 1.12 -18.83 -10.82
C ARG A 140 0.44 -19.32 -9.52
N PRO A 141 -0.55 -18.58 -9.01
CA PRO A 141 -1.13 -18.86 -7.72
C PRO A 141 -1.84 -20.22 -7.69
N ASN A 142 -1.67 -20.96 -6.60
CA ASN A 142 -2.42 -22.19 -6.35
C ASN A 142 -3.63 -21.89 -5.47
N PHE A 143 -4.78 -21.70 -6.06
CA PHE A 143 -6.03 -21.41 -5.33
C PHE A 143 -6.64 -22.62 -4.65
N ALA A 144 -6.28 -23.84 -5.05
CA ALA A 144 -6.86 -25.06 -4.47
C ALA A 144 -6.54 -25.23 -2.98
N THR A 145 -5.40 -24.68 -2.53
CA THR A 145 -4.96 -24.75 -1.13
C THR A 145 -5.37 -23.54 -0.28
N ALA A 146 -5.97 -22.52 -0.88
CA ALA A 146 -6.17 -21.24 -0.21
C ALA A 146 -7.40 -21.20 0.72
N GLY A 147 -8.46 -21.98 0.42
CA GLY A 147 -9.66 -22.07 1.27
C GLY A 147 -10.22 -20.71 1.69
N TRP A 148 -10.71 -20.59 2.92
CA TRP A 148 -11.20 -19.33 3.50
C TRP A 148 -10.11 -18.28 3.70
N GLY A 149 -8.84 -18.67 3.65
CA GLY A 149 -7.70 -17.77 3.74
C GLY A 149 -7.71 -16.66 2.67
N VAL A 150 -8.36 -16.88 1.51
CA VAL A 150 -8.53 -15.89 0.43
C VAL A 150 -9.15 -14.58 0.91
N LEU A 151 -9.98 -14.60 1.93
CA LEU A 151 -10.63 -13.38 2.46
C LEU A 151 -9.61 -12.37 3.00
N PHE A 152 -8.47 -12.82 3.53
CA PHE A 152 -7.48 -11.91 4.11
C PHE A 152 -6.75 -11.07 3.07
N PRO A 153 -6.20 -11.60 1.96
CA PRO A 153 -5.59 -10.76 0.94
C PRO A 153 -6.62 -9.90 0.18
N VAL A 154 -7.89 -10.34 0.05
CA VAL A 154 -8.97 -9.51 -0.47
C VAL A 154 -9.26 -8.34 0.47
N LEU A 155 -9.30 -8.57 1.80
CA LEU A 155 -9.39 -7.51 2.79
C LEU A 155 -8.21 -6.55 2.68
N GLY A 156 -7.00 -7.09 2.50
CA GLY A 156 -5.78 -6.33 2.26
C GLY A 156 -5.88 -5.41 1.05
N ALA A 157 -6.29 -5.96 -0.10
CA ALA A 157 -6.48 -5.23 -1.35
C ALA A 157 -7.57 -4.16 -1.23
N THR A 158 -8.70 -4.49 -0.61
CA THR A 158 -9.82 -3.57 -0.40
C THR A 158 -9.43 -2.44 0.55
N GLY A 159 -8.75 -2.75 1.66
CA GLY A 159 -8.26 -1.75 2.61
C GLY A 159 -7.32 -0.74 1.95
N MET A 160 -6.37 -1.20 1.13
CA MET A 160 -5.47 -0.31 0.39
C MET A 160 -6.22 0.53 -0.63
N SER A 161 -7.19 -0.06 -1.35
CA SER A 161 -8.03 0.66 -2.30
C SER A 161 -8.84 1.78 -1.62
N VAL A 162 -9.48 1.46 -0.48
CA VAL A 162 -10.21 2.46 0.33
C VAL A 162 -9.27 3.55 0.82
N THR A 163 -8.05 3.22 1.24
CA THR A 163 -7.04 4.21 1.67
C THR A 163 -6.72 5.18 0.53
N ILE A 164 -6.50 4.70 -0.70
CA ILE A 164 -6.19 5.55 -1.86
C ILE A 164 -7.36 6.47 -2.19
N ILE A 165 -8.60 5.95 -2.18
CA ILE A 165 -9.80 6.75 -2.40
C ILE A 165 -9.98 7.80 -1.30
N ALA A 166 -9.85 7.39 -0.05
CA ALA A 166 -9.98 8.28 1.11
C ALA A 166 -8.87 9.34 1.14
N ASN A 167 -7.66 9.05 0.66
CA ASN A 167 -6.61 10.04 0.45
C ASN A 167 -7.08 11.16 -0.50
N ARG A 168 -7.76 10.79 -1.59
CA ARG A 168 -8.30 11.76 -2.55
C ARG A 168 -9.40 12.61 -1.92
N VAL A 169 -10.31 12.00 -1.16
CA VAL A 169 -11.39 12.71 -0.44
C VAL A 169 -10.84 13.64 0.63
N ALA A 170 -9.76 13.26 1.31
CA ALA A 170 -9.13 14.04 2.37
C ALA A 170 -8.30 15.23 1.85
N THR A 171 -7.96 15.25 0.55
CA THR A 171 -7.13 16.31 -0.04
C THR A 171 -7.76 17.68 0.17
N GLY A 172 -6.98 18.64 0.69
CA GLY A 172 -7.41 20.01 0.94
C GLY A 172 -8.13 20.23 2.28
N ARG A 173 -8.40 19.19 3.08
CA ARG A 173 -9.05 19.33 4.40
C ARG A 173 -8.09 19.69 5.53
N ALA A 174 -6.81 19.44 5.35
CA ALA A 174 -5.72 19.86 6.22
C ALA A 174 -4.43 19.93 5.40
N SER A 175 -3.32 20.33 6.02
CA SER A 175 -2.02 20.25 5.35
C SER A 175 -1.67 18.78 4.98
N ASN A 176 -0.90 18.62 3.92
CA ASN A 176 -0.49 17.28 3.48
C ASN A 176 0.24 16.51 4.60
N LEU A 177 1.00 17.24 5.42
CA LEU A 177 1.73 16.67 6.55
C LEU A 177 0.79 16.21 7.66
N ALA A 178 -0.17 17.07 8.04
CA ALA A 178 -1.20 16.73 9.02
C ALA A 178 -2.05 15.52 8.56
N LEU A 179 -2.41 15.46 7.27
CA LEU A 179 -3.16 14.32 6.71
C LEU A 179 -2.40 13.00 6.83
N GLN A 180 -1.08 12.99 6.62
CA GLN A 180 -0.27 11.79 6.80
C GLN A 180 -0.10 11.42 8.28
N TYR A 181 0.11 12.41 9.15
CA TYR A 181 0.18 12.21 10.59
C TYR A 181 -1.12 11.59 11.12
N TYR A 182 -2.28 12.17 10.79
CA TYR A 182 -3.58 11.65 11.24
C TYR A 182 -3.82 10.21 10.78
N MET A 183 -3.53 9.88 9.52
CA MET A 183 -3.64 8.52 9.03
C MET A 183 -2.71 7.57 9.80
N SER A 184 -1.47 7.96 10.05
CA SER A 184 -0.49 7.13 10.75
C SER A 184 -0.86 6.89 12.20
N VAL A 185 -1.30 7.93 12.93
CA VAL A 185 -1.72 7.83 14.34
C VAL A 185 -2.98 6.97 14.48
N THR A 186 -3.98 7.18 13.65
CA THR A 186 -5.20 6.37 13.69
C THR A 186 -4.90 4.91 13.35
N ALA A 187 -4.05 4.64 12.36
CA ALA A 187 -3.60 3.29 12.05
C ALA A 187 -2.82 2.66 13.21
N MET A 188 -1.93 3.40 13.85
CA MET A 188 -1.20 2.96 15.04
C MET A 188 -2.15 2.52 16.15
N ILE A 189 -3.18 3.34 16.45
CA ILE A 189 -4.18 3.00 17.50
C ILE A 189 -4.85 1.67 17.18
N PHE A 190 -5.37 1.49 15.95
CA PHE A 190 -6.05 0.25 15.57
C PHE A 190 -5.10 -0.97 15.58
N LEU A 191 -3.86 -0.82 15.13
CA LEU A 191 -2.91 -1.92 15.09
C LEU A 191 -2.38 -2.29 16.47
N VAL A 192 -2.21 -1.32 17.38
CA VAL A 192 -1.89 -1.59 18.78
C VAL A 192 -3.05 -2.34 19.45
N LEU A 193 -4.29 -1.88 19.27
CA LEU A 193 -5.47 -2.59 19.80
C LEU A 193 -5.57 -4.01 19.23
N ALA A 194 -5.36 -4.19 17.93
CA ALA A 194 -5.34 -5.51 17.30
C ALA A 194 -4.21 -6.40 17.87
N THR A 195 -3.02 -5.82 18.07
CA THR A 195 -1.88 -6.54 18.69
C THR A 195 -2.20 -6.99 20.11
N LEU A 196 -2.77 -6.11 20.93
CA LEU A 196 -3.17 -6.42 22.30
C LEU A 196 -4.26 -7.50 22.31
N THR A 197 -5.27 -7.37 21.47
CA THR A 197 -6.34 -8.38 21.34
C THR A 197 -5.76 -9.74 20.96
N MET A 198 -4.87 -9.78 19.98
CA MET A 198 -4.22 -11.03 19.55
C MET A 198 -3.25 -11.58 20.61
N HIS A 199 -2.60 -10.72 21.38
CA HIS A 199 -1.71 -11.15 22.49
C HIS A 199 -2.49 -11.87 23.59
N PHE A 200 -3.64 -11.33 24.01
CA PHE A 200 -4.40 -11.87 25.14
C PHE A 200 -5.39 -12.98 24.74
N PHE A 201 -6.02 -12.87 23.58
CA PHE A 201 -7.12 -13.74 23.15
C PHE A 201 -6.78 -14.59 21.91
N GLY A 202 -5.68 -14.29 21.21
CA GLY A 202 -5.28 -14.98 19.99
C GLY A 202 -4.47 -16.26 20.25
N PRO A 203 -4.19 -17.01 19.15
CA PRO A 203 -3.29 -18.17 19.19
C PRO A 203 -1.89 -17.81 19.71
N ALA A 204 -1.17 -18.80 20.26
CA ALA A 204 0.14 -18.61 20.88
C ALA A 204 1.18 -17.90 19.99
N ASN A 205 1.10 -18.13 18.66
CA ASN A 205 2.02 -17.52 17.69
C ASN A 205 1.88 -15.99 17.58
N PHE A 206 0.78 -15.41 18.06
CA PHE A 206 0.55 -13.96 18.07
C PHE A 206 0.92 -13.28 19.37
N ARG A 207 1.38 -14.05 20.38
CA ARG A 207 1.79 -13.48 21.64
C ARG A 207 3.09 -12.69 21.48
N VAL A 208 3.05 -11.43 21.88
CA VAL A 208 4.22 -10.56 21.88
C VAL A 208 5.22 -11.07 22.92
N HIS A 209 6.46 -11.27 22.51
CA HIS A 209 7.57 -11.70 23.36
C HIS A 209 8.73 -10.72 23.20
N ALA A 210 9.67 -10.77 24.14
CA ALA A 210 10.90 -9.99 24.05
C ALA A 210 11.68 -10.44 22.80
N THR A 211 12.23 -9.50 22.08
CA THR A 211 12.97 -9.75 20.84
C THR A 211 14.29 -8.96 20.82
N ASP A 212 15.20 -9.33 19.93
CA ASP A 212 16.49 -8.67 19.80
C ASP A 212 16.37 -7.23 19.27
N TRP A 213 17.31 -6.38 19.67
CA TRP A 213 17.41 -5.01 19.18
C TRP A 213 17.55 -4.92 17.66
N THR A 214 18.14 -5.95 17.03
CA THR A 214 18.23 -6.03 15.56
C THR A 214 16.87 -6.13 14.89
N VAL A 215 15.93 -6.86 15.48
CA VAL A 215 14.55 -6.98 14.98
C VAL A 215 13.82 -5.66 15.15
N ILE A 216 13.97 -5.01 16.32
CA ILE A 216 13.39 -3.68 16.58
C ILE A 216 13.95 -2.66 15.59
N GLY A 217 15.25 -2.66 15.33
CA GLY A 217 15.90 -1.78 14.36
C GLY A 217 15.38 -1.99 12.92
N ARG A 218 15.20 -3.25 12.51
CA ARG A 218 14.60 -3.57 11.20
C ARG A 218 13.14 -3.11 11.12
N CYS A 219 12.34 -3.30 12.19
CA CYS A 219 10.97 -2.80 12.23
C CYS A 219 10.93 -1.26 12.17
N ALA A 220 11.85 -0.57 12.83
CA ALA A 220 11.99 0.88 12.74
C ALA A 220 12.32 1.33 11.30
N LEU A 221 13.25 0.63 10.63
CA LEU A 221 13.59 0.91 9.24
C LEU A 221 12.39 0.70 8.29
N ILE A 222 11.59 -0.35 8.52
CA ILE A 222 10.33 -0.55 7.81
C ILE A 222 9.39 0.65 8.07
N GLY A 223 9.32 1.15 9.30
CA GLY A 223 8.51 2.33 9.65
C GLY A 223 8.93 3.58 8.87
N VAL A 224 10.24 3.84 8.76
CA VAL A 224 10.79 4.97 8.00
C VAL A 224 10.48 4.84 6.51
N THR A 225 10.85 3.70 5.91
CA THR A 225 10.66 3.47 4.46
C THR A 225 9.19 3.49 4.06
N ALA A 226 8.33 2.88 4.89
CA ALA A 226 6.89 2.87 4.63
C ALA A 226 6.24 4.25 4.79
N THR A 227 6.67 5.05 5.76
CA THR A 227 6.17 6.43 5.92
C THR A 227 6.52 7.29 4.71
N PHE A 228 7.75 7.18 4.23
CA PHE A 228 8.18 7.86 3.01
C PHE A 228 7.43 7.37 1.78
N ALA A 229 7.24 6.06 1.64
CA ALA A 229 6.47 5.46 0.56
C ALA A 229 5.01 5.96 0.53
N GLN A 230 4.35 5.98 1.70
CA GLN A 230 2.97 6.46 1.82
C GLN A 230 2.86 7.95 1.48
N TRP A 231 3.86 8.76 1.85
CA TRP A 231 3.95 10.15 1.44
C TRP A 231 3.99 10.29 -0.09
N LEU A 232 4.84 9.51 -0.76
CA LEU A 232 4.95 9.52 -2.22
C LEU A 232 3.65 9.07 -2.90
N ILE A 233 3.01 8.00 -2.42
CA ILE A 233 1.72 7.52 -2.94
C ILE A 233 0.64 8.58 -2.76
N PHE A 234 0.60 9.24 -1.60
CA PHE A 234 -0.33 10.33 -1.35
C PHE A 234 -0.10 11.50 -2.33
N MET A 235 1.15 11.93 -2.54
CA MET A 235 1.48 12.98 -3.51
C MET A 235 1.06 12.57 -4.93
N GLY A 236 1.24 11.31 -5.29
CA GLY A 236 0.77 10.73 -6.55
C GLY A 236 -0.76 10.85 -6.68
N THR A 237 -1.49 10.47 -5.63
CA THR A 237 -2.96 10.53 -5.58
C THR A 237 -3.47 11.95 -5.76
N VAL A 238 -2.85 12.92 -5.09
CA VAL A 238 -3.22 14.35 -5.17
C VAL A 238 -3.02 14.90 -6.57
N LYS A 239 -1.90 14.53 -7.23
CA LYS A 239 -1.51 15.10 -8.54
C LYS A 239 -2.21 14.45 -9.72
N ALA A 240 -2.36 13.12 -9.74
CA ALA A 240 -2.85 12.38 -10.91
C ALA A 240 -4.22 11.71 -10.71
N GLY A 241 -4.77 11.75 -9.49
CA GLY A 241 -6.04 11.08 -9.17
C GLY A 241 -5.87 9.60 -8.84
N ALA A 242 -6.83 9.08 -8.05
CA ALA A 242 -6.77 7.74 -7.48
C ALA A 242 -6.79 6.63 -8.54
N GLY A 243 -7.71 6.72 -9.49
CA GLY A 243 -7.84 5.72 -10.56
C GLY A 243 -6.64 5.68 -11.49
N THR A 244 -5.99 6.83 -11.74
CA THR A 244 -4.84 6.92 -12.64
C THR A 244 -3.57 6.31 -12.06
N ILE A 245 -3.36 6.41 -10.73
CA ILE A 245 -2.18 5.85 -10.09
C ILE A 245 -2.32 4.36 -9.76
N ALA A 246 -3.53 3.81 -9.80
CA ALA A 246 -3.80 2.43 -9.38
C ALA A 246 -2.86 1.40 -10.05
N PRO A 247 -2.61 1.42 -11.37
CA PRO A 247 -1.69 0.47 -12.01
C PRO A 247 -0.23 0.60 -11.57
N MET A 248 0.17 1.72 -10.95
CA MET A 248 1.55 1.92 -10.47
C MET A 248 1.91 0.97 -9.32
N THR A 249 0.90 0.39 -8.66
CA THR A 249 1.09 -0.67 -7.64
C THR A 249 1.86 -1.87 -8.20
N TYR A 250 1.71 -2.18 -9.47
CA TYR A 250 2.44 -3.31 -10.08
C TYR A 250 3.95 -3.09 -10.13
N GLY A 251 4.43 -1.84 -10.02
CA GLY A 251 5.85 -1.55 -9.83
C GLY A 251 6.42 -2.16 -8.55
N GLN A 252 5.61 -2.33 -7.51
CA GLN A 252 6.01 -3.02 -6.28
C GLN A 252 6.40 -4.48 -6.56
N LEU A 253 5.65 -5.19 -7.42
CA LEU A 253 5.99 -6.57 -7.78
C LEU A 253 7.32 -6.66 -8.53
N LEU A 254 7.58 -5.74 -9.47
CA LEU A 254 8.83 -5.71 -10.22
C LEU A 254 10.03 -5.53 -9.28
N MET A 255 9.91 -4.60 -8.33
CA MET A 255 10.95 -4.37 -7.32
C MET A 255 11.07 -5.55 -6.34
N ALA A 256 9.97 -6.16 -5.93
CA ALA A 256 9.99 -7.34 -5.07
C ALA A 256 10.70 -8.53 -5.76
N THR A 257 10.46 -8.73 -7.06
CA THR A 257 11.16 -9.74 -7.87
C THR A 257 12.66 -9.44 -7.96
N LEU A 258 13.03 -8.17 -8.21
CA LEU A 258 14.42 -7.74 -8.25
C LEU A 258 15.13 -7.98 -6.91
N PHE A 259 14.50 -7.61 -5.79
CA PHE A 259 15.08 -7.82 -4.46
C PHE A 259 15.12 -9.31 -4.10
N GLY A 260 14.15 -10.10 -4.54
CA GLY A 260 14.15 -11.55 -4.43
C GLY A 260 15.41 -12.16 -5.06
N TYR A 261 15.71 -11.73 -6.29
CA TYR A 261 16.90 -12.17 -7.01
C TYR A 261 18.21 -11.70 -6.33
N LEU A 262 18.31 -10.40 -5.98
CA LEU A 262 19.55 -9.83 -5.47
C LEU A 262 19.91 -10.28 -4.04
N PHE A 263 18.92 -10.41 -3.15
CA PHE A 263 19.15 -10.62 -1.72
C PHE A 263 18.77 -12.00 -1.20
N PHE A 264 17.89 -12.72 -1.91
CA PHE A 264 17.37 -14.00 -1.45
C PHE A 264 17.70 -15.18 -2.38
N GLY A 265 18.39 -14.92 -3.52
CA GLY A 265 18.75 -15.95 -4.48
C GLY A 265 17.55 -16.54 -5.22
N ASP A 266 16.41 -15.85 -5.23
CA ASP A 266 15.25 -16.27 -6.00
C ASP A 266 15.58 -16.12 -7.50
N HIS A 267 15.58 -17.22 -8.26
CA HIS A 267 15.84 -17.17 -9.70
C HIS A 267 14.51 -17.12 -10.46
N PRO A 268 14.12 -15.94 -11.00
CA PRO A 268 12.93 -15.83 -11.82
C PRO A 268 13.07 -16.70 -13.07
N ASP A 269 12.05 -17.48 -13.37
CA ASP A 269 12.02 -18.28 -14.60
C ASP A 269 11.49 -17.47 -15.80
N VAL A 270 11.45 -18.10 -16.98
CA VAL A 270 11.02 -17.46 -18.24
C VAL A 270 9.61 -16.87 -18.12
N LEU A 271 8.69 -17.53 -17.42
CA LEU A 271 7.32 -17.02 -17.26
C LEU A 271 7.24 -15.83 -16.31
N SER A 272 8.10 -15.76 -15.29
CA SER A 272 8.25 -14.58 -14.43
C SER A 272 8.75 -13.38 -15.22
N PHE A 273 9.73 -13.57 -16.13
CA PHE A 273 10.19 -12.51 -17.02
C PHE A 273 9.11 -12.05 -18.00
N LEU A 274 8.34 -13.00 -18.60
CA LEU A 274 7.20 -12.66 -19.47
C LEU A 274 6.12 -11.86 -18.72
N GLY A 275 5.77 -12.28 -17.51
CA GLY A 275 4.85 -11.55 -16.65
C GLY A 275 5.34 -10.14 -16.34
N ALA A 276 6.61 -9.99 -15.98
CA ALA A 276 7.23 -8.69 -15.74
C ALA A 276 7.21 -7.79 -17.01
N ALA A 277 7.50 -8.35 -18.18
CA ALA A 277 7.44 -7.62 -19.46
C ALA A 277 6.02 -7.12 -19.76
N ILE A 278 4.99 -7.92 -19.51
CA ILE A 278 3.57 -7.52 -19.67
C ILE A 278 3.25 -6.37 -18.71
N ILE A 279 3.68 -6.43 -17.44
CA ILE A 279 3.46 -5.38 -16.43
C ILE A 279 4.12 -4.07 -16.87
N ILE A 280 5.38 -4.13 -17.31
CA ILE A 280 6.12 -2.97 -17.81
C ILE A 280 5.40 -2.39 -19.05
N GLY A 281 5.02 -3.25 -20.00
CA GLY A 281 4.29 -2.84 -21.21
C GLY A 281 2.96 -2.15 -20.88
N ALA A 282 2.18 -2.68 -19.93
CA ALA A 282 0.95 -2.06 -19.46
C ALA A 282 1.19 -0.70 -18.80
N GLY A 283 2.25 -0.57 -18.00
CA GLY A 283 2.66 0.71 -17.39
C GLY A 283 3.06 1.75 -18.44
N LEU A 284 3.87 1.37 -19.43
CA LEU A 284 4.27 2.23 -20.54
C LEU A 284 3.09 2.63 -21.43
N TYR A 285 2.17 1.70 -21.69
CA TYR A 285 0.93 2.00 -22.41
C TYR A 285 0.09 3.05 -21.66
N LEU A 286 -0.09 2.90 -20.36
CA LEU A 286 -0.79 3.88 -19.55
C LEU A 286 -0.09 5.25 -19.57
N TRP A 287 1.22 5.24 -19.46
CA TRP A 287 2.05 6.45 -19.54
C TRP A 287 1.89 7.16 -20.88
N SER A 288 1.87 6.44 -22.00
CA SER A 288 1.77 7.00 -23.35
C SER A 288 0.36 7.52 -23.65
N THR A 289 -0.69 6.79 -23.22
CA THR A 289 -2.10 7.13 -23.49
C THR A 289 -2.70 8.10 -22.47
N GLY A 290 -2.02 8.35 -21.36
CA GLY A 290 -2.47 9.19 -20.25
C GLY A 290 -2.58 10.68 -20.56
N ARG A 291 -2.99 11.07 -21.78
CA ARG A 291 -3.35 12.46 -22.11
C ARG A 291 -4.74 12.77 -21.53
N MET A 292 -4.82 13.20 -20.27
CA MET A 292 -6.06 13.69 -19.71
C MET A 292 -6.34 15.13 -20.16
N ARG A 293 -7.48 15.34 -20.83
CA ARG A 293 -8.13 16.64 -20.82
C ARG A 293 -8.88 16.76 -19.50
N VAL A 294 -8.42 17.62 -18.61
CA VAL A 294 -9.27 18.17 -17.56
C VAL A 294 -10.30 19.02 -18.27
N PRO A 295 -11.62 18.83 -18.09
CA PRO A 295 -12.59 19.79 -18.57
C PRO A 295 -12.23 21.17 -17.96
N PRO A 296 -12.36 22.27 -18.71
CA PRO A 296 -12.17 23.60 -18.18
C PRO A 296 -13.09 23.75 -16.96
N LYS A 297 -12.56 24.34 -15.87
CA LYS A 297 -13.41 24.77 -14.76
C LYS A 297 -14.49 25.65 -15.39
N THR A 298 -15.73 25.19 -15.37
CA THR A 298 -16.87 26.06 -15.54
C THR A 298 -16.89 26.93 -14.29
N ASP A 299 -16.43 28.17 -14.43
CA ASP A 299 -16.66 29.21 -13.44
C ASP A 299 -18.18 29.36 -13.30
N LEU A 300 -18.70 28.93 -12.15
CA LEU A 300 -20.01 29.30 -11.62
C LEU A 300 -19.78 30.04 -10.31
#